data_5dbae7409b9dd95f0ce513b4306005a4
#
_entry.id   5dbae7409b9dd95f0ce513b4306005a4
#
_cell.length_a   1.000
_cell.length_b   1.000
_cell.length_c   1.000
_cell.angle_alpha   90.00
_cell.angle_beta   90.00
_cell.angle_gamma   90.00
#
_symmetry.space_group_name_H-M   'P 1'
#
loop_
_entity.id
_entity.type
_entity.pdbx_description
1 polymer ?
#
loop_
_entity_poly.entity_id
_entity_poly.type
_entity_poly.pdbx_seq_one_letter_code
_entity_poly.pdbx_strand_id
1 'polypeptide(L)'
;MRTFIKLILKILMFFISWIVLAILIPIPEGISDVWWRFTAELVPFLAIVILTYVFNRFEKDRLSIIHFEEPIKQTLTGMLLGLIWFYIPFLLLNSLGYFEITDRSQIHMLGIWVISAFINSIMQELLVRGYLYQLVKRKYNIWPASIVSTLLFTLMHGGAFEAGPIAVINVITMSILMTIILECSNSLVIPIIMHFIWNSLGGIIFGTVSLADDYPHLYNIEITGNPIISGGSFKMEGSIFVFIINIIMIGIAYYPVSY
;
A
#
# COMPACT_ATOMS: atom_id res chain seq x y z
N MET A 1 -15.69 -17.81 22.91
CA MET A 1 -14.73 -16.97 23.66
C MET A 1 -13.27 -17.45 23.52
N ARG A 2 -12.88 -18.66 23.91
CA ARG A 2 -11.49 -19.16 23.81
C ARG A 2 -10.88 -19.08 22.38
N THR A 3 -11.67 -19.36 21.37
CA THR A 3 -11.24 -19.35 19.95
C THR A 3 -10.96 -17.94 19.42
N PHE A 4 -11.77 -16.96 19.82
CA PHE A 4 -11.59 -15.54 19.48
C PHE A 4 -10.33 -14.97 20.12
N ILE A 5 -10.13 -15.24 21.44
CA ILE A 5 -8.92 -14.81 22.15
C ILE A 5 -7.66 -15.40 21.51
N LYS A 6 -7.67 -16.68 21.13
CA LYS A 6 -6.53 -17.31 20.45
C LYS A 6 -6.22 -16.65 19.11
N LEU A 7 -7.23 -16.21 18.36
CA LEU A 7 -7.02 -15.50 17.09
C LEU A 7 -6.37 -14.14 17.33
N ILE A 8 -6.91 -13.35 18.28
CA ILE A 8 -6.33 -12.04 18.63
C ILE A 8 -4.87 -12.19 19.06
N LEU A 9 -4.59 -13.15 19.98
CA LEU A 9 -3.22 -13.40 20.41
C LEU A 9 -2.30 -13.77 19.23
N LYS A 10 -2.79 -14.55 18.27
CA LYS A 10 -2.02 -14.92 17.09
C LYS A 10 -1.74 -13.74 16.18
N ILE A 11 -2.73 -12.86 15.97
CA ILE A 11 -2.57 -11.61 15.21
C ILE A 11 -1.53 -10.70 15.88
N LEU A 12 -1.68 -10.48 17.19
CA LEU A 12 -0.74 -9.67 17.96
C LEU A 12 0.67 -10.27 17.95
N MET A 13 0.79 -11.58 18.16
CA MET A 13 2.08 -12.26 18.13
C MET A 13 2.76 -12.13 16.76
N PHE A 14 2.03 -12.31 15.66
CA PHE A 14 2.57 -12.12 14.31
C PHE A 14 3.06 -10.68 14.08
N PHE A 15 2.23 -9.70 14.41
CA PHE A 15 2.53 -8.28 14.19
C PHE A 15 3.69 -7.81 15.09
N ILE A 16 3.68 -8.15 16.36
CA ILE A 16 4.77 -7.82 17.30
C ILE A 16 6.07 -8.50 16.87
N SER A 17 6.02 -9.79 16.46
CA SER A 17 7.21 -10.46 15.96
C SER A 17 7.81 -9.79 14.73
N TRP A 18 6.96 -9.28 13.83
CA TRP A 18 7.42 -8.52 12.67
C TRP A 18 8.10 -7.21 13.09
N ILE A 19 7.50 -6.43 13.99
CA ILE A 19 8.10 -5.20 14.52
C ILE A 19 9.45 -5.50 15.17
N VAL A 20 9.51 -6.50 16.04
CA VAL A 20 10.73 -6.87 16.74
C VAL A 20 11.84 -7.27 15.76
N LEU A 21 11.54 -8.11 14.77
CA LEU A 21 12.54 -8.51 13.76
C LEU A 21 12.98 -7.34 12.89
N ALA A 22 12.08 -6.42 12.54
CA ALA A 22 12.41 -5.23 11.76
C ALA A 22 13.35 -4.28 12.53
N ILE A 23 13.22 -4.19 13.86
CA ILE A 23 14.04 -3.31 14.70
C ILE A 23 15.37 -3.96 15.13
N LEU A 24 15.38 -5.29 15.30
CA LEU A 24 16.58 -6.02 15.77
C LEU A 24 17.76 -5.98 14.77
N ILE A 25 17.51 -5.72 13.50
CA ILE A 25 18.55 -5.63 12.47
C ILE A 25 18.82 -4.14 12.22
N PRO A 26 19.88 -3.58 12.78
CA PRO A 26 20.16 -2.16 12.61
C PRO A 26 20.58 -1.88 11.16
N ILE A 27 20.15 -0.72 10.65
CA ILE A 27 20.61 -0.23 9.37
C ILE A 27 22.03 0.31 9.58
N PRO A 28 22.99 -0.03 8.71
CA PRO A 28 24.36 0.45 8.83
C PRO A 28 24.44 1.99 8.83
N GLU A 29 25.22 2.56 9.73
CA GLU A 29 25.49 4.00 9.74
C GLU A 29 26.48 4.40 8.63
N GLY A 30 26.39 5.65 8.16
CA GLY A 30 27.34 6.22 7.20
C GLY A 30 27.17 5.75 5.75
N ILE A 31 26.13 4.99 5.44
CA ILE A 31 25.76 4.65 4.05
C ILE A 31 24.98 5.81 3.41
N SER A 32 24.97 5.89 2.08
CA SER A 32 24.18 6.91 1.38
C SER A 32 22.68 6.66 1.53
N ASP A 33 21.87 7.73 1.38
CA ASP A 33 20.41 7.71 1.58
C ASP A 33 19.72 6.60 0.76
N VAL A 34 20.19 6.38 -0.48
CA VAL A 34 19.62 5.33 -1.35
C VAL A 34 19.82 3.93 -0.78
N TRP A 35 21.00 3.63 -0.24
CA TRP A 35 21.29 2.33 0.38
C TRP A 35 20.66 2.21 1.75
N TRP A 36 20.59 3.31 2.48
CA TRP A 36 19.83 3.36 3.74
C TRP A 36 18.38 3.00 3.50
N ARG A 37 17.73 3.66 2.52
CA ARG A 37 16.33 3.37 2.18
C ARG A 37 16.13 1.95 1.70
N PHE A 38 16.98 1.47 0.80
CA PHE A 38 16.91 0.09 0.33
C PHE A 38 16.98 -0.91 1.48
N THR A 39 17.90 -0.72 2.43
CA THR A 39 18.05 -1.60 3.59
C THR A 39 16.84 -1.47 4.55
N ALA A 40 16.34 -0.24 4.74
CA ALA A 40 15.16 0.03 5.56
C ALA A 40 13.90 -0.66 5.05
N GLU A 41 13.78 -0.88 3.74
CA GLU A 41 12.67 -1.64 3.16
C GLU A 41 12.95 -3.15 3.12
N LEU A 42 14.18 -3.53 2.83
CA LEU A 42 14.56 -4.93 2.69
C LEU A 42 14.44 -5.72 4.00
N VAL A 43 14.86 -5.13 5.12
CA VAL A 43 14.86 -5.80 6.43
C VAL A 43 13.43 -6.17 6.87
N PRO A 44 12.46 -5.25 6.95
CA PRO A 44 11.08 -5.60 7.32
C PRO A 44 10.39 -6.50 6.28
N PHE A 45 10.77 -6.39 4.98
CA PHE A 45 10.30 -7.31 3.95
C PHE A 45 10.78 -8.75 4.19
N LEU A 46 12.06 -8.96 4.46
CA LEU A 46 12.58 -10.29 4.77
C LEU A 46 11.93 -10.84 6.04
N ALA A 47 11.75 -10.00 7.05
CA ALA A 47 11.06 -10.38 8.29
C ALA A 47 9.63 -10.87 8.02
N ILE A 48 8.84 -10.14 7.21
CA ILE A 48 7.46 -10.55 6.91
C ILE A 48 7.39 -11.82 6.08
N VAL A 49 8.31 -12.03 5.13
CA VAL A 49 8.38 -13.25 4.32
C VAL A 49 8.67 -14.45 5.22
N ILE A 50 9.68 -14.34 6.09
CA ILE A 50 10.04 -15.40 7.04
C ILE A 50 8.88 -15.71 7.98
N LEU A 51 8.28 -14.70 8.59
CA LEU A 51 7.15 -14.88 9.52
C LEU A 51 5.93 -15.47 8.83
N THR A 52 5.60 -15.00 7.63
CA THR A 52 4.51 -15.54 6.81
C THR A 52 4.72 -17.04 6.56
N TYR A 53 5.93 -17.43 6.18
CA TYR A 53 6.28 -18.83 5.98
C TYR A 53 6.16 -19.63 7.28
N VAL A 54 6.79 -19.15 8.36
CA VAL A 54 6.82 -19.85 9.66
C VAL A 54 5.41 -20.00 10.22
N PHE A 55 4.64 -18.92 10.32
CA PHE A 55 3.29 -18.98 10.88
C PHE A 55 2.37 -19.86 10.03
N ASN A 56 2.45 -19.76 8.70
CA ASN A 56 1.65 -20.59 7.80
C ASN A 56 2.06 -22.09 7.90
N ARG A 57 3.33 -22.38 8.17
CA ARG A 57 3.81 -23.75 8.35
C ARG A 57 3.21 -24.45 9.57
N PHE A 58 2.91 -23.66 10.63
CA PHE A 58 2.30 -24.16 11.87
C PHE A 58 0.76 -24.12 11.84
N GLU A 59 0.12 -23.66 10.75
CA GLU A 59 -1.32 -23.83 10.61
C GLU A 59 -1.67 -25.28 10.33
N LYS A 60 -2.80 -25.75 10.92
CA LYS A 60 -3.29 -27.12 10.69
C LYS A 60 -3.52 -27.38 9.20
N ASP A 61 -4.17 -26.41 8.54
CA ASP A 61 -4.34 -26.37 7.10
C ASP A 61 -3.65 -25.12 6.58
N ARG A 62 -2.69 -25.27 5.68
CA ARG A 62 -1.94 -24.13 5.13
C ARG A 62 -2.86 -23.17 4.42
N LEU A 63 -2.61 -21.87 4.61
CA LEU A 63 -3.30 -20.81 3.90
C LEU A 63 -2.67 -20.62 2.53
N SER A 64 -3.50 -20.44 1.53
CA SER A 64 -3.04 -19.93 0.24
C SER A 64 -2.95 -18.43 0.33
N ILE A 65 -1.73 -17.89 0.27
CA ILE A 65 -1.46 -16.46 0.49
C ILE A 65 -1.24 -15.74 -0.82
N ILE A 66 -0.49 -16.37 -1.74
CA ILE A 66 -0.20 -15.83 -3.05
C ILE A 66 -0.58 -16.87 -4.10
N HIS A 67 -1.41 -16.46 -5.04
CA HIS A 67 -1.77 -17.27 -6.21
C HIS A 67 -1.05 -16.73 -7.42
N PHE A 68 -0.17 -17.54 -7.99
CA PHE A 68 0.60 -17.23 -9.20
C PHE A 68 0.10 -18.07 -10.42
N GLU A 69 -1.20 -18.18 -10.59
CA GLU A 69 -1.73 -19.02 -11.69
C GLU A 69 -1.42 -18.41 -13.06
N GLU A 70 -1.54 -17.08 -13.19
CA GLU A 70 -1.29 -16.35 -14.43
C GLU A 70 -0.44 -15.08 -14.16
N PRO A 71 0.85 -15.21 -13.77
CA PRO A 71 1.62 -14.08 -13.23
C PRO A 71 1.75 -12.91 -14.21
N ILE A 72 1.89 -13.16 -15.50
CA ILE A 72 1.98 -12.10 -16.51
C ILE A 72 0.66 -11.35 -16.60
N LYS A 73 -0.46 -12.03 -16.69
CA LYS A 73 -1.79 -11.43 -16.76
C LYS A 73 -2.10 -10.64 -15.48
N GLN A 74 -1.80 -11.21 -14.32
CA GLN A 74 -1.98 -10.55 -13.01
C GLN A 74 -1.15 -9.26 -12.93
N THR A 75 0.11 -9.31 -13.37
CA THR A 75 1.00 -8.13 -13.39
C THR A 75 0.46 -7.06 -14.36
N LEU A 76 0.11 -7.44 -15.59
CA LEU A 76 -0.45 -6.50 -16.58
C LEU A 76 -1.77 -5.89 -16.12
N THR A 77 -2.64 -6.67 -15.48
CA THR A 77 -3.90 -6.17 -14.89
C THR A 77 -3.60 -5.18 -13.76
N GLY A 78 -2.68 -5.51 -12.86
CA GLY A 78 -2.25 -4.62 -11.79
C GLY A 78 -1.65 -3.32 -12.32
N MET A 79 -0.84 -3.41 -13.38
CA MET A 79 -0.30 -2.22 -14.07
C MET A 79 -1.41 -1.34 -14.65
N LEU A 80 -2.32 -1.92 -15.40
CA LEU A 80 -3.42 -1.18 -16.02
C LEU A 80 -4.29 -0.48 -14.95
N LEU A 81 -4.73 -1.24 -13.94
CA LEU A 81 -5.56 -0.69 -12.86
C LEU A 81 -4.81 0.37 -12.03
N GLY A 82 -3.54 0.13 -11.72
CA GLY A 82 -2.71 1.08 -10.99
C GLY A 82 -2.47 2.38 -11.76
N LEU A 83 -2.22 2.29 -13.06
CA LEU A 83 -2.07 3.47 -13.94
C LEU A 83 -3.37 4.26 -14.03
N ILE A 84 -4.51 3.59 -14.23
CA ILE A 84 -5.83 4.24 -14.26
C ILE A 84 -6.08 4.94 -12.92
N TRP A 85 -5.86 4.25 -11.81
CA TRP A 85 -6.09 4.75 -10.47
C TRP A 85 -5.23 5.97 -10.14
N PHE A 86 -3.95 5.98 -10.55
CA PHE A 86 -3.04 7.10 -10.34
C PHE A 86 -3.33 8.27 -11.30
N TYR A 87 -3.42 7.99 -12.61
CA TYR A 87 -3.48 9.06 -13.62
C TYR A 87 -4.81 9.80 -13.65
N ILE A 88 -5.94 9.18 -13.30
CA ILE A 88 -7.22 9.89 -13.33
C ILE A 88 -7.21 11.09 -12.36
N PRO A 89 -6.97 10.95 -11.05
CA PRO A 89 -6.93 12.10 -10.15
C PRO A 89 -5.77 13.04 -10.46
N PHE A 90 -4.60 12.54 -10.88
CA PHE A 90 -3.45 13.36 -11.26
C PHE A 90 -3.77 14.28 -12.43
N LEU A 91 -4.27 13.74 -13.54
CA LEU A 91 -4.59 14.52 -14.74
C LEU A 91 -5.76 15.48 -14.49
N LEU A 92 -6.72 15.09 -13.67
CA LEU A 92 -7.83 15.96 -13.29
C LEU A 92 -7.31 17.18 -12.50
N LEU A 93 -6.48 16.97 -11.48
CA LEU A 93 -5.89 18.05 -10.68
C LEU A 93 -4.98 18.95 -11.52
N ASN A 94 -4.18 18.36 -12.41
CA ASN A 94 -3.33 19.12 -13.32
C ASN A 94 -4.16 19.94 -14.33
N SER A 95 -5.18 19.37 -14.95
CA SER A 95 -6.03 20.06 -15.94
C SER A 95 -6.87 21.19 -15.33
N LEU A 96 -7.19 21.10 -14.05
CA LEU A 96 -7.88 22.14 -13.29
C LEU A 96 -6.92 23.23 -12.75
N GLY A 97 -5.61 23.12 -13.00
CA GLY A 97 -4.60 24.07 -12.55
C GLY A 97 -4.26 24.01 -11.07
N TYR A 98 -4.58 22.90 -10.40
CA TYR A 98 -4.18 22.68 -8.99
C TYR A 98 -2.77 22.14 -8.86
N PHE A 99 -2.24 21.47 -9.89
CA PHE A 99 -0.89 20.92 -9.95
C PHE A 99 -0.14 21.53 -11.12
N GLU A 100 1.05 22.07 -10.85
CA GLU A 100 1.95 22.61 -11.85
C GLU A 100 3.34 21.97 -11.67
N ILE A 101 3.86 21.37 -12.74
CA ILE A 101 5.23 20.83 -12.73
C ILE A 101 6.18 22.02 -12.87
N THR A 102 6.98 22.29 -11.84
CA THR A 102 7.85 23.47 -11.76
C THR A 102 9.29 23.18 -12.16
N ASP A 103 9.82 22.02 -11.83
CA ASP A 103 11.22 21.69 -12.02
C ASP A 103 11.43 20.18 -12.19
N ARG A 104 12.62 19.82 -12.70
CA ARG A 104 13.07 18.44 -12.84
C ARG A 104 14.41 18.24 -12.14
N SER A 105 14.42 17.35 -11.16
CA SER A 105 15.62 16.96 -10.42
C SER A 105 16.33 15.76 -11.06
N GLN A 106 17.60 15.62 -10.76
CA GLN A 106 18.34 14.37 -11.07
C GLN A 106 18.35 13.47 -9.85
N ILE A 107 17.89 12.25 -10.01
CA ILE A 107 17.92 11.25 -8.94
C ILE A 107 19.06 10.28 -9.20
N HIS A 108 20.07 10.31 -8.32
CA HIS A 108 21.14 9.33 -8.36
C HIS A 108 20.60 7.94 -8.01
N MET A 109 20.97 6.93 -8.81
CA MET A 109 20.55 5.52 -8.61
C MET A 109 19.01 5.33 -8.56
N LEU A 110 18.27 6.03 -9.41
CA LEU A 110 16.80 5.97 -9.51
C LEU A 110 16.25 4.53 -9.47
N GLY A 111 16.92 3.58 -10.14
CA GLY A 111 16.51 2.18 -10.15
C GLY A 111 16.44 1.54 -8.77
N ILE A 112 17.35 1.90 -7.85
CA ILE A 112 17.35 1.37 -6.48
C ILE A 112 16.21 1.97 -5.67
N TRP A 113 15.92 3.25 -5.83
CA TRP A 113 14.74 3.88 -5.23
C TRP A 113 13.43 3.22 -5.66
N VAL A 114 13.29 2.94 -6.96
CA VAL A 114 12.14 2.23 -7.51
C VAL A 114 12.03 0.80 -6.97
N ILE A 115 13.16 0.07 -6.86
CA ILE A 115 13.17 -1.26 -6.26
C ILE A 115 12.80 -1.19 -4.77
N SER A 116 13.26 -0.18 -4.03
CA SER A 116 12.88 0.02 -2.62
C SER A 116 11.38 0.23 -2.47
N ALA A 117 10.75 1.05 -3.32
CA ALA A 117 9.31 1.24 -3.31
C ALA A 117 8.54 -0.04 -3.67
N PHE A 118 9.09 -0.87 -4.56
CA PHE A 118 8.49 -2.17 -4.88
C PHE A 118 8.55 -3.15 -3.70
N ILE A 119 9.71 -3.24 -3.05
CA ILE A 119 9.89 -4.06 -1.84
C ILE A 119 8.95 -3.60 -0.73
N ASN A 120 8.83 -2.27 -0.51
CA ASN A 120 7.90 -1.68 0.44
C ASN A 120 6.45 -2.11 0.16
N SER A 121 6.00 -1.99 -1.10
CA SER A 121 4.64 -2.35 -1.49
C SER A 121 4.36 -3.85 -1.27
N ILE A 122 5.30 -4.74 -1.60
CA ILE A 122 5.16 -6.17 -1.32
C ILE A 122 5.07 -6.41 0.19
N MET A 123 5.94 -5.79 0.97
CA MET A 123 6.00 -5.93 2.42
C MET A 123 4.68 -5.53 3.06
N GLN A 124 4.15 -4.36 2.70
CA GLN A 124 2.89 -3.85 3.25
C GLN A 124 1.71 -4.75 2.88
N GLU A 125 1.60 -5.16 1.61
CA GLU A 125 0.51 -6.03 1.16
C GLU A 125 0.58 -7.43 1.81
N LEU A 126 1.76 -8.01 1.97
CA LEU A 126 1.95 -9.27 2.69
C LEU A 126 1.56 -9.14 4.16
N LEU A 127 1.90 -8.03 4.81
CA LEU A 127 1.61 -7.80 6.22
C LEU A 127 0.09 -7.72 6.47
N VAL A 128 -0.63 -6.95 5.65
CA VAL A 128 -2.05 -6.66 5.90
C VAL A 128 -3.00 -7.60 5.16
N ARG A 129 -2.65 -8.08 3.95
CA ARG A 129 -3.49 -8.94 3.09
C ARG A 129 -2.94 -10.34 2.87
N GLY A 130 -1.72 -10.62 3.35
CA GLY A 130 -1.13 -11.94 3.34
C GLY A 130 -1.68 -12.84 4.44
N TYR A 131 -0.82 -13.26 5.35
CA TYR A 131 -1.17 -14.25 6.37
C TYR A 131 -2.34 -13.84 7.27
N LEU A 132 -2.33 -12.59 7.79
CA LEU A 132 -3.34 -12.13 8.75
C LEU A 132 -4.74 -12.10 8.14
N TYR A 133 -4.87 -11.54 6.95
CA TYR A 133 -6.14 -11.49 6.23
C TYR A 133 -6.70 -12.89 5.98
N GLN A 134 -5.89 -13.78 5.40
CA GLN A 134 -6.31 -15.14 5.08
C GLN A 134 -6.66 -15.94 6.34
N LEU A 135 -5.95 -15.72 7.44
CA LEU A 135 -6.25 -16.34 8.73
C LEU A 135 -7.63 -15.92 9.26
N VAL A 136 -7.93 -14.62 9.24
CA VAL A 136 -9.22 -14.10 9.72
C VAL A 136 -10.35 -14.52 8.78
N LYS A 137 -10.14 -14.41 7.46
CA LYS A 137 -11.11 -14.81 6.43
C LYS A 137 -11.51 -16.27 6.56
N ARG A 138 -10.54 -17.17 6.71
CA ARG A 138 -10.81 -18.61 6.91
C ARG A 138 -11.60 -18.89 8.19
N LYS A 139 -11.33 -18.11 9.25
CA LYS A 139 -11.94 -18.35 10.55
C LYS A 139 -13.36 -17.82 10.66
N TYR A 140 -13.66 -16.75 9.97
CA TYR A 140 -14.95 -16.07 10.00
C TYR A 140 -15.51 -15.88 8.58
N ASN A 141 -15.11 -14.83 7.90
CA ASN A 141 -15.42 -14.50 6.50
C ASN A 141 -14.66 -13.23 6.08
N ILE A 142 -15.00 -12.71 4.90
CA ILE A 142 -14.34 -11.55 4.29
C ILE A 142 -14.54 -10.25 5.10
N TRP A 143 -15.68 -10.05 5.77
CA TRP A 143 -15.98 -8.79 6.45
C TRP A 143 -15.05 -8.50 7.63
N PRO A 144 -14.94 -9.36 8.67
CA PRO A 144 -13.96 -9.13 9.73
C PRO A 144 -12.51 -9.15 9.23
N ALA A 145 -12.19 -9.94 8.19
CA ALA A 145 -10.86 -9.91 7.59
C ALA A 145 -10.55 -8.54 6.96
N SER A 146 -11.50 -7.97 6.22
CA SER A 146 -11.37 -6.64 5.63
C SER A 146 -11.24 -5.55 6.69
N ILE A 147 -12.03 -5.62 7.78
CA ILE A 147 -11.93 -4.67 8.89
C ILE A 147 -10.54 -4.72 9.53
N VAL A 148 -10.04 -5.92 9.87
CA VAL A 148 -8.71 -6.06 10.48
C VAL A 148 -7.61 -5.58 9.54
N SER A 149 -7.68 -5.96 8.26
CA SER A 149 -6.71 -5.52 7.25
C SER A 149 -6.72 -3.99 7.08
N THR A 150 -7.89 -3.38 6.97
CA THR A 150 -8.03 -1.92 6.83
C THR A 150 -7.55 -1.17 8.07
N LEU A 151 -7.85 -1.67 9.27
CA LEU A 151 -7.35 -1.06 10.51
C LEU A 151 -5.81 -1.12 10.58
N LEU A 152 -5.21 -2.28 10.29
CA LEU A 152 -3.75 -2.42 10.29
C LEU A 152 -3.11 -1.52 9.22
N PHE A 153 -3.66 -1.51 8.01
CA PHE A 153 -3.16 -0.67 6.91
C PHE A 153 -3.22 0.82 7.29
N THR A 154 -4.34 1.29 7.83
CA THR A 154 -4.51 2.69 8.24
C THR A 154 -3.56 3.06 9.38
N LEU A 155 -3.37 2.19 10.38
CA LEU A 155 -2.42 2.41 11.48
C LEU A 155 -0.97 2.49 10.98
N MET A 156 -0.60 1.73 9.96
CA MET A 156 0.73 1.80 9.35
C MET A 156 0.97 3.08 8.54
N HIS A 157 -0.10 3.76 8.13
CA HIS A 157 -0.05 5.06 7.45
C HIS A 157 -0.24 6.21 8.44
N GLY A 158 0.61 6.25 9.49
CA GLY A 158 0.51 7.23 10.58
C GLY A 158 0.46 8.68 10.12
N GLY A 159 1.22 9.05 9.09
CA GLY A 159 1.19 10.38 8.47
C GLY A 159 -0.20 10.83 7.98
N ALA A 160 -1.10 9.90 7.65
CA ALA A 160 -2.47 10.26 7.25
C ALA A 160 -3.25 10.93 8.40
N PHE A 161 -2.97 10.55 9.66
CA PHE A 161 -3.63 11.18 10.82
C PHE A 161 -3.14 12.63 11.03
N GLU A 162 -1.88 12.91 10.71
CA GLU A 162 -1.31 14.25 10.72
C GLU A 162 -1.85 15.09 9.55
N ALA A 163 -2.08 14.42 8.40
CA ALA A 163 -2.63 15.01 7.20
C ALA A 163 -4.12 15.41 7.32
N GLY A 164 -4.85 14.83 8.26
CA GLY A 164 -6.23 15.16 8.54
C GLY A 164 -7.25 14.16 7.97
N PRO A 165 -8.55 14.43 8.15
CA PRO A 165 -9.61 13.44 7.95
C PRO A 165 -9.73 12.94 6.51
N ILE A 166 -9.49 13.78 5.50
CA ILE A 166 -9.58 13.37 4.09
C ILE A 166 -8.48 12.34 3.76
N ALA A 167 -7.26 12.56 4.23
CA ALA A 167 -6.16 11.62 4.02
C ALA A 167 -6.45 10.27 4.71
N VAL A 168 -6.96 10.28 5.95
CA VAL A 168 -7.37 9.05 6.65
C VAL A 168 -8.46 8.31 5.87
N ILE A 169 -9.49 9.01 5.39
CA ILE A 169 -10.56 8.40 4.58
C ILE A 169 -9.99 7.84 3.26
N ASN A 170 -9.03 8.52 2.64
CA ASN A 170 -8.37 8.04 1.44
C ASN A 170 -7.59 6.75 1.70
N VAL A 171 -6.83 6.66 2.78
CA VAL A 171 -6.11 5.44 3.18
C VAL A 171 -7.09 4.30 3.48
N ILE A 172 -8.21 4.56 4.17
CA ILE A 172 -9.25 3.58 4.43
C ILE A 172 -9.86 3.05 3.12
N THR A 173 -10.27 3.97 2.23
CA THR A 173 -10.90 3.58 0.95
C THR A 173 -9.92 2.90 0.00
N MET A 174 -8.64 3.30 -0.01
CA MET A 174 -7.57 2.59 -0.69
C MET A 174 -7.45 1.15 -0.17
N SER A 175 -7.40 0.97 1.14
CA SER A 175 -7.32 -0.38 1.73
C SER A 175 -8.52 -1.25 1.35
N ILE A 176 -9.73 -0.69 1.35
CA ILE A 176 -10.94 -1.41 0.92
C ILE A 176 -10.85 -1.77 -0.57
N LEU A 177 -10.44 -0.83 -1.43
CA LEU A 177 -10.24 -1.08 -2.86
C LEU A 177 -9.29 -2.25 -3.09
N MET A 178 -8.09 -2.22 -2.47
CA MET A 178 -7.10 -3.28 -2.61
C MET A 178 -7.63 -4.64 -2.12
N THR A 179 -8.43 -4.64 -1.06
CA THR A 179 -9.04 -5.87 -0.54
C THR A 179 -10.12 -6.42 -1.49
N ILE A 180 -10.94 -5.56 -2.08
CA ILE A 180 -11.92 -5.98 -3.10
C ILE A 180 -11.23 -6.53 -4.35
N ILE A 181 -10.18 -5.87 -4.82
CA ILE A 181 -9.37 -6.36 -5.95
C ILE A 181 -8.77 -7.74 -5.64
N LEU A 182 -8.24 -7.94 -4.42
CA LEU A 182 -7.76 -9.25 -3.98
C LEU A 182 -8.86 -10.31 -4.05
N GLU A 183 -10.05 -10.01 -3.55
CA GLU A 183 -11.18 -10.97 -3.52
C GLU A 183 -11.70 -11.29 -4.92
N CYS A 184 -11.83 -10.28 -5.79
CA CYS A 184 -12.32 -10.47 -7.16
C CYS A 184 -11.33 -11.22 -8.04
N SER A 185 -10.03 -11.01 -7.83
CA SER A 185 -8.97 -11.59 -8.66
C SER A 185 -8.37 -12.87 -8.07
N ASN A 186 -8.63 -13.14 -6.79
CA ASN A 186 -7.94 -14.16 -6.01
C ASN A 186 -6.40 -14.06 -6.10
N SER A 187 -5.86 -12.85 -6.30
CA SER A 187 -4.44 -12.60 -6.51
C SER A 187 -3.93 -11.43 -5.69
N LEU A 188 -2.93 -11.68 -4.85
CA LEU A 188 -2.24 -10.62 -4.13
C LEU A 188 -1.28 -9.82 -5.03
N VAL A 189 -0.92 -10.35 -6.20
CA VAL A 189 -0.02 -9.69 -7.16
C VAL A 189 -0.64 -8.38 -7.68
N ILE A 190 -1.95 -8.38 -7.97
CA ILE A 190 -2.62 -7.20 -8.52
C ILE A 190 -2.58 -6.02 -7.56
N PRO A 191 -3.04 -6.11 -6.29
CA PRO A 191 -2.91 -5.01 -5.33
C PRO A 191 -1.46 -4.61 -5.06
N ILE A 192 -0.50 -5.55 -5.02
CA ILE A 192 0.93 -5.21 -4.89
C ILE A 192 1.38 -4.29 -6.03
N ILE A 193 1.05 -4.62 -7.28
CA ILE A 193 1.46 -3.81 -8.45
C ILE A 193 0.74 -2.47 -8.47
N MET A 194 -0.56 -2.42 -8.11
CA MET A 194 -1.30 -1.16 -8.01
C MET A 194 -0.67 -0.23 -6.95
N HIS A 195 -0.38 -0.77 -5.77
CA HIS A 195 0.25 -0.03 -4.68
C HIS A 195 1.66 0.46 -5.07
N PHE A 196 2.45 -0.39 -5.71
CA PHE A 196 3.76 -0.02 -6.24
C PHE A 196 3.68 1.13 -7.25
N ILE A 197 2.71 1.12 -8.16
CA ILE A 197 2.51 2.20 -9.14
C ILE A 197 2.17 3.50 -8.42
N TRP A 198 1.27 3.46 -7.45
CA TRP A 198 0.91 4.64 -6.64
C TRP A 198 2.14 5.24 -5.96
N ASN A 199 2.92 4.43 -5.27
CA ASN A 199 4.13 4.88 -4.56
C ASN A 199 5.23 5.33 -5.52
N SER A 200 5.46 4.63 -6.63
CA SER A 200 6.52 4.97 -7.57
C SER A 200 6.20 6.24 -8.36
N LEU A 201 5.01 6.32 -8.96
CA LEU A 201 4.63 7.51 -9.72
C LEU A 201 4.38 8.69 -8.79
N GLY A 202 3.61 8.48 -7.72
CA GLY A 202 3.27 9.53 -6.79
C GLY A 202 4.44 10.00 -5.94
N GLY A 203 5.23 9.08 -5.37
CA GLY A 203 6.38 9.41 -4.53
C GLY A 203 7.61 9.79 -5.34
N ILE A 204 8.10 8.90 -6.23
CA ILE A 204 9.41 9.07 -6.87
C ILE A 204 9.35 9.92 -8.14
N ILE A 205 8.33 9.74 -8.99
CA ILE A 205 8.30 10.43 -10.28
C ILE A 205 7.75 11.84 -10.12
N PHE A 206 6.54 12.00 -9.59
CA PHE A 206 5.85 13.29 -9.57
C PHE A 206 5.88 14.00 -8.20
N GLY A 207 6.29 13.35 -7.12
CA GLY A 207 6.29 13.98 -5.79
C GLY A 207 4.89 14.41 -5.31
N THR A 208 3.83 13.74 -5.76
CA THR A 208 2.42 14.06 -5.45
C THR A 208 1.82 13.27 -4.31
N VAL A 209 2.60 12.37 -3.70
CA VAL A 209 2.19 11.51 -2.59
C VAL A 209 2.99 11.91 -1.35
N SER A 210 2.33 12.41 -0.32
CA SER A 210 2.98 12.92 0.89
C SER A 210 3.43 11.82 1.85
N LEU A 211 2.72 10.70 1.88
CA LEU A 211 3.06 9.56 2.74
C LEU A 211 4.33 8.81 2.28
N ALA A 212 4.91 9.21 1.15
CA ALA A 212 6.18 8.73 0.61
C ALA A 212 7.19 9.90 0.40
N ASP A 213 7.09 10.96 1.18
CA ASP A 213 7.94 12.17 1.06
C ASP A 213 9.41 11.93 1.40
N ASP A 214 9.75 10.83 2.01
CA ASP A 214 11.13 10.39 2.26
C ASP A 214 11.84 9.79 1.02
N TYR A 215 11.15 9.73 -0.13
CA TYR A 215 11.75 9.42 -1.43
C TYR A 215 12.11 10.71 -2.19
N PRO A 216 13.21 10.73 -2.96
CA PRO A 216 13.50 11.84 -3.85
C PRO A 216 12.50 11.90 -4.99
N HIS A 217 12.21 13.11 -5.49
CA HIS A 217 11.27 13.34 -6.57
C HIS A 217 11.99 13.71 -7.87
N LEU A 218 11.58 13.09 -8.99
CA LEU A 218 12.10 13.44 -10.31
C LEU A 218 11.51 14.77 -10.81
N TYR A 219 10.23 15.01 -10.52
CA TYR A 219 9.55 16.27 -10.79
C TYR A 219 9.06 16.89 -9.49
N ASN A 220 9.27 18.21 -9.37
CA ASN A 220 8.70 19.00 -8.31
C ASN A 220 7.35 19.56 -8.78
N ILE A 221 6.36 19.49 -7.92
CA ILE A 221 5.01 19.98 -8.23
C ILE A 221 4.65 21.05 -7.21
N GLU A 222 4.26 22.21 -7.73
CA GLU A 222 3.59 23.23 -6.94
C GLU A 222 2.10 22.92 -6.87
N ILE A 223 1.55 23.00 -5.66
CA ILE A 223 0.15 22.72 -5.38
C ILE A 223 -0.53 23.99 -4.93
N THR A 224 -1.56 24.38 -5.64
CA THR A 224 -2.28 25.63 -5.40
C THR A 224 -3.77 25.41 -5.17
N GLY A 225 -4.46 26.47 -4.76
CA GLY A 225 -5.92 26.51 -4.67
C GLY A 225 -6.50 25.86 -3.41
N ASN A 226 -7.74 25.39 -3.50
CA ASN A 226 -8.50 24.89 -2.36
C ASN A 226 -7.92 23.56 -1.83
N PRO A 227 -7.48 23.46 -0.57
CA PRO A 227 -6.85 22.27 -0.01
C PRO A 227 -7.72 21.01 -0.01
N ILE A 228 -9.04 21.14 0.05
CA ILE A 228 -9.96 19.97 -0.03
C ILE A 228 -9.88 19.33 -1.42
N ILE A 229 -9.68 20.14 -2.46
CA ILE A 229 -9.60 19.68 -3.84
C ILE A 229 -8.18 19.26 -4.17
N SER A 230 -7.21 20.14 -3.96
CA SER A 230 -5.81 19.91 -4.31
C SER A 230 -5.07 18.95 -3.36
N GLY A 231 -5.61 18.76 -2.14
CA GLY A 231 -4.93 18.08 -1.05
C GLY A 231 -4.00 18.98 -0.22
N GLY A 232 -3.73 20.20 -0.69
CA GLY A 232 -2.87 21.16 -0.01
C GLY A 232 -1.46 20.61 0.23
N SER A 233 -0.92 20.81 1.43
CA SER A 233 0.38 20.28 1.85
C SER A 233 0.46 18.75 1.86
N PHE A 234 -0.69 18.06 1.88
CA PHE A 234 -0.78 16.61 1.84
C PHE A 234 -0.98 16.04 0.44
N LYS A 235 -0.84 16.90 -0.57
CA LYS A 235 -0.78 16.53 -1.98
C LYS A 235 -2.00 15.68 -2.40
N MET A 236 -1.85 14.82 -3.36
CA MET A 236 -2.93 13.98 -3.87
C MET A 236 -3.66 13.16 -2.80
N GLU A 237 -2.94 12.70 -1.78
CA GLU A 237 -3.52 11.88 -0.71
C GLU A 237 -4.48 12.64 0.20
N GLY A 238 -4.37 13.98 0.26
CA GLY A 238 -5.34 14.85 0.93
C GLY A 238 -6.52 15.29 0.05
N SER A 239 -6.56 14.87 -1.22
CA SER A 239 -7.56 15.33 -2.18
C SER A 239 -8.87 14.54 -2.11
N ILE A 240 -10.01 15.26 -2.17
CA ILE A 240 -11.34 14.65 -2.28
C ILE A 240 -11.51 13.88 -3.61
N PHE A 241 -10.76 14.23 -4.66
CA PHE A 241 -10.82 13.50 -5.92
C PHE A 241 -10.30 12.08 -5.79
N VAL A 242 -9.27 11.87 -4.97
CA VAL A 242 -8.77 10.50 -4.68
C VAL A 242 -9.85 9.68 -3.99
N PHE A 243 -10.57 10.26 -3.02
CA PHE A 243 -11.73 9.61 -2.40
C PHE A 243 -12.79 9.20 -3.43
N ILE A 244 -13.19 10.13 -4.28
CA ILE A 244 -14.22 9.88 -5.31
C ILE A 244 -13.77 8.75 -6.25
N ILE A 245 -12.52 8.76 -6.71
CA ILE A 245 -11.99 7.72 -7.59
C ILE A 245 -11.92 6.36 -6.88
N ASN A 246 -11.50 6.34 -5.61
CA ASN A 246 -11.53 5.12 -4.81
C ASN A 246 -12.95 4.52 -4.75
N ILE A 247 -13.97 5.34 -4.47
CA ILE A 247 -15.37 4.89 -4.40
C ILE A 247 -15.86 4.38 -5.75
N ILE A 248 -15.55 5.08 -6.84
CA ILE A 248 -15.92 4.65 -8.20
C ILE A 248 -15.27 3.30 -8.52
N MET A 249 -13.98 3.13 -8.27
CA MET A 249 -13.26 1.89 -8.53
C MET A 249 -13.76 0.73 -7.67
N ILE A 250 -14.09 0.99 -6.40
CA ILE A 250 -14.73 0.03 -5.50
C ILE A 250 -16.08 -0.43 -6.11
N GLY A 251 -16.91 0.51 -6.56
CA GLY A 251 -18.19 0.20 -7.18
C GLY A 251 -18.06 -0.65 -8.44
N ILE A 252 -17.12 -0.30 -9.32
CA ILE A 252 -16.83 -1.06 -10.57
C ILE A 252 -16.32 -2.46 -10.24
N ALA A 253 -15.41 -2.60 -9.29
CA ALA A 253 -14.84 -3.89 -8.94
C ALA A 253 -15.83 -4.81 -8.23
N TYR A 254 -16.75 -4.24 -7.43
CA TYR A 254 -17.74 -5.01 -6.67
C TYR A 254 -18.93 -5.48 -7.53
N TYR A 255 -19.28 -4.76 -8.60
CA TYR A 255 -20.45 -5.04 -9.44
C TYR A 255 -20.47 -6.47 -10.01
N PRO A 256 -19.36 -7.07 -10.53
CA PRO A 256 -19.37 -8.44 -11.04
C PRO A 256 -19.51 -9.52 -9.97
N VAL A 257 -19.27 -9.23 -8.70
CA VAL A 257 -19.27 -10.20 -7.59
C VAL A 257 -20.68 -10.39 -7.01
N SER A 258 -21.59 -9.47 -7.29
CA SER A 258 -22.95 -9.47 -6.76
C SER A 258 -23.96 -10.25 -7.65
N TYR A 259 -23.51 -10.89 -8.71
CA TYR A 259 -24.26 -11.78 -9.58
C TYR A 259 -23.57 -13.16 -9.66
#